data_c511045f9e4e11bcb0f817e3fd8746e6
#
_entry.id   c511045f9e4e11bcb0f817e3fd8746e6
#
_cell.length_a   1.000
_cell.length_b   1.000
_cell.length_c   1.000
_cell.angle_alpha   90.00
_cell.angle_beta   90.00
_cell.angle_gamma   90.00
#
_symmetry.space_group_name_H-M   'P 1'
#
loop_
_entity.id
_entity.type
_entity.pdbx_description
1 polymer ?
#
loop_
_entity_poly.entity_id
_entity_poly.type
_entity_poly.pdbx_seq_one_letter_code
_entity_poly.pdbx_strand_id
1 'polypeptide(L)'
;MKNQKKKSFSRRVFLCLLAILLAVCIAFDIYVSDYYHTDPAAEDAMVSDDVVSVTEQNGNWVFAPESPTAGLIFYPGGKVENTAYAPLLHDLAEDGILCVLVKMPCNLAVLDRNAADSIPERFSEVTDWYIGSVTPPVGSCL
;
A
#
# COMPACT_ATOMS: atom_id res chain seq x y z
N MET A 1 50.57 -5.11 27.40
CA MET A 1 49.45 -6.06 27.51
C MET A 1 48.04 -5.43 27.70
N LYS A 2 47.89 -4.16 28.05
CA LYS A 2 46.56 -3.48 28.23
C LYS A 2 45.80 -3.20 26.91
N ASN A 3 46.47 -3.02 25.78
CA ASN A 3 45.85 -2.61 24.52
C ASN A 3 45.12 -3.75 23.77
N GLN A 4 45.52 -5.00 23.97
CA GLN A 4 44.86 -6.14 23.32
C GLN A 4 43.47 -6.46 23.89
N LYS A 5 43.26 -6.26 25.22
CA LYS A 5 41.94 -6.46 25.86
C LYS A 5 40.90 -5.43 25.44
N LYS A 6 41.31 -4.18 25.20
CA LYS A 6 40.41 -3.09 24.79
C LYS A 6 39.88 -3.28 23.36
N LYS A 7 40.73 -3.79 22.46
CA LYS A 7 40.39 -4.09 21.07
C LYS A 7 39.43 -5.28 20.93
N SER A 8 39.60 -6.29 21.76
CA SER A 8 38.71 -7.47 21.82
C SER A 8 37.33 -7.12 22.40
N PHE A 9 37.27 -6.25 23.42
CA PHE A 9 36.02 -5.80 24.01
C PHE A 9 35.20 -4.95 23.00
N SER A 10 35.83 -4.00 22.31
CA SER A 10 35.20 -3.19 21.27
C SER A 10 34.64 -4.04 20.12
N ARG A 11 35.39 -5.07 19.71
CA ARG A 11 34.93 -6.01 18.64
C ARG A 11 33.71 -6.81 19.09
N ARG A 12 33.66 -7.26 20.35
CA ARG A 12 32.49 -7.99 20.89
C ARG A 12 31.26 -7.08 20.98
N VAL A 13 31.43 -5.87 21.44
CA VAL A 13 30.33 -4.88 21.48
C VAL A 13 29.80 -4.59 20.07
N PHE A 14 30.70 -4.39 19.12
CA PHE A 14 30.32 -4.20 17.72
C PHE A 14 29.54 -5.40 17.14
N LEU A 15 29.98 -6.62 17.41
CA LEU A 15 29.29 -7.84 16.97
C LEU A 15 27.91 -7.98 17.63
N CYS A 16 27.78 -7.62 18.91
CA CYS A 16 26.48 -7.62 19.59
C CYS A 16 25.51 -6.58 18.98
N LEU A 17 25.99 -5.36 18.69
CA LEU A 17 25.20 -4.33 18.04
C LEU A 17 24.75 -4.77 16.64
N LEU A 18 25.65 -5.38 15.88
CA LEU A 18 25.33 -5.91 14.55
C LEU A 18 24.27 -7.02 14.62
N ALA A 19 24.37 -7.91 15.60
CA ALA A 19 23.41 -9.00 15.82
C ALA A 19 22.02 -8.44 16.22
N ILE A 20 21.99 -7.42 17.07
CA ILE A 20 20.74 -6.74 17.44
C ILE A 20 20.11 -6.06 16.22
N LEU A 21 20.89 -5.36 15.42
CA LEU A 21 20.42 -4.73 14.20
C LEU A 21 19.83 -5.75 13.23
N LEU A 22 20.53 -6.87 13.04
CA LEU A 22 20.05 -7.95 12.17
C LEU A 22 18.73 -8.54 12.70
N ALA A 23 18.62 -8.76 14.01
CA ALA A 23 17.39 -9.27 14.62
C ALA A 23 16.21 -8.30 14.45
N VAL A 24 16.46 -6.98 14.56
CA VAL A 24 15.45 -5.95 14.31
C VAL A 24 15.01 -5.94 12.84
N CYS A 25 15.96 -6.07 11.89
CA CYS A 25 15.63 -6.17 10.48
C CYS A 25 14.76 -7.40 10.18
N ILE A 26 15.13 -8.57 10.71
CA ILE A 26 14.35 -9.81 10.52
C ILE A 26 12.95 -9.66 11.15
N ALA A 27 12.85 -9.10 12.34
CA ALA A 27 11.54 -8.87 12.98
C ALA A 27 10.68 -7.90 12.17
N PHE A 28 11.29 -6.88 11.57
CA PHE A 28 10.61 -5.94 10.68
C PHE A 28 10.14 -6.62 9.39
N ASP A 29 10.99 -7.46 8.77
CA ASP A 29 10.61 -8.22 7.57
C ASP A 29 9.44 -9.16 7.85
N ILE A 30 9.46 -9.88 8.99
CA ILE A 30 8.33 -10.73 9.40
C ILE A 30 7.08 -9.90 9.62
N TYR A 31 7.21 -8.74 10.28
CA TYR A 31 6.07 -7.85 10.54
C TYR A 31 5.43 -7.31 9.27
N VAL A 32 6.23 -6.96 8.27
CA VAL A 32 5.75 -6.43 6.98
C VAL A 32 5.18 -7.54 6.09
N SER A 33 5.72 -8.77 6.21
CA SER A 33 5.26 -9.92 5.42
C SER A 33 3.96 -10.53 5.94
N ASP A 34 3.58 -10.23 7.19
CA ASP A 34 2.33 -10.68 7.79
C ASP A 34 1.19 -9.72 7.42
N TYR A 35 0.64 -9.88 6.21
CA TYR A 35 -0.48 -9.11 5.70
C TYR A 35 -1.55 -10.03 5.10
N TYR A 36 -2.78 -9.54 5.04
CA TYR A 36 -3.89 -10.26 4.42
C TYR A 36 -3.72 -10.33 2.91
N HIS A 37 -3.67 -11.55 2.39
CA HIS A 37 -3.58 -11.82 0.96
C HIS A 37 -4.93 -11.61 0.27
N THR A 38 -4.85 -11.34 -1.01
CA THR A 38 -6.00 -11.12 -1.88
C THR A 38 -6.87 -12.39 -2.00
N ASP A 39 -8.18 -12.24 -1.93
CA ASP A 39 -9.16 -13.31 -2.22
C ASP A 39 -9.27 -13.51 -3.74
N PRO A 40 -9.59 -14.70 -4.25
CA PRO A 40 -9.86 -14.94 -5.67
C PRO A 40 -10.85 -13.97 -6.31
N ALA A 41 -11.87 -13.51 -5.58
CA ALA A 41 -12.80 -12.49 -6.05
C ALA A 41 -12.14 -11.14 -6.35
N ALA A 42 -11.06 -10.82 -5.67
CA ALA A 42 -10.32 -9.60 -5.92
C ALA A 42 -9.40 -9.71 -7.14
N GLU A 43 -8.92 -10.89 -7.47
CA GLU A 43 -8.19 -11.13 -8.71
C GLU A 43 -9.08 -10.93 -9.93
N ASP A 44 -10.32 -11.41 -9.87
CA ASP A 44 -11.31 -11.23 -10.94
C ASP A 44 -11.64 -9.75 -11.16
N ALA A 45 -11.75 -8.96 -10.09
CA ALA A 45 -12.01 -7.51 -10.17
C ALA A 45 -10.82 -6.68 -10.68
N MET A 46 -9.64 -7.27 -10.83
CA MET A 46 -8.47 -6.64 -11.45
C MET A 46 -8.45 -6.79 -12.98
N VAL A 47 -9.44 -7.46 -13.55
CA VAL A 47 -9.55 -7.64 -15.00
C VAL A 47 -10.49 -6.57 -15.57
N SER A 48 -10.06 -5.93 -16.66
CA SER A 48 -10.92 -4.99 -17.38
C SER A 48 -12.10 -5.74 -18.02
N ASP A 49 -13.26 -5.12 -17.99
CA ASP A 49 -14.47 -5.58 -18.67
C ASP A 49 -15.00 -4.55 -19.68
N ASP A 50 -16.25 -4.72 -20.11
CA ASP A 50 -16.88 -3.84 -21.11
C ASP A 50 -17.23 -2.43 -20.54
N VAL A 51 -17.22 -2.25 -19.22
CA VAL A 51 -17.65 -1.04 -18.51
C VAL A 51 -16.48 -0.34 -17.83
N VAL A 52 -15.58 -1.12 -17.24
CA VAL A 52 -14.47 -0.63 -16.43
C VAL A 52 -13.13 -1.05 -17.00
N SER A 53 -12.28 -0.10 -17.32
CA SER A 53 -10.90 -0.35 -17.71
C SER A 53 -9.99 -0.34 -16.49
N VAL A 54 -9.34 -1.47 -16.20
CA VAL A 54 -8.39 -1.62 -15.09
C VAL A 54 -6.96 -1.60 -15.64
N THR A 55 -6.17 -0.60 -15.20
CA THR A 55 -4.80 -0.41 -15.68
C THR A 55 -3.84 -0.05 -14.54
N GLU A 56 -2.60 -0.49 -14.64
CA GLU A 56 -1.55 -0.03 -13.73
C GLU A 56 -0.84 1.20 -14.32
N GLN A 57 -0.85 2.31 -13.61
CA GLN A 57 -0.23 3.56 -14.03
C GLN A 57 0.65 4.14 -12.92
N ASN A 58 1.94 4.26 -13.18
CA ASN A 58 2.94 4.75 -12.21
C ASN A 58 2.92 4.01 -10.86
N GLY A 59 2.65 2.71 -10.90
CA GLY A 59 2.55 1.86 -9.72
C GLY A 59 1.21 1.92 -8.98
N ASN A 60 0.25 2.72 -9.43
CA ASN A 60 -1.11 2.76 -8.89
C ASN A 60 -2.07 2.00 -9.81
N TRP A 61 -3.08 1.39 -9.24
CA TRP A 61 -4.15 0.78 -10.02
C TRP A 61 -5.24 1.80 -10.30
N VAL A 62 -5.68 1.89 -11.56
CA VAL A 62 -6.71 2.81 -12.01
C VAL A 62 -7.87 2.01 -12.55
N PHE A 63 -9.05 2.21 -11.97
CA PHE A 63 -10.33 1.68 -12.39
C PHE A 63 -11.09 2.82 -13.05
N ALA A 64 -11.13 2.82 -14.37
CA ALA A 64 -11.67 3.92 -15.16
C ALA A 64 -12.95 3.51 -15.87
N PRO A 65 -14.10 4.13 -15.56
CA PRO A 65 -15.30 4.00 -16.36
C PRO A 65 -15.15 4.77 -17.69
N GLU A 66 -15.99 4.48 -18.67
CA GLU A 66 -15.97 5.18 -19.98
C GLU A 66 -16.22 6.70 -19.86
N SER A 67 -17.06 7.11 -18.90
CA SER A 67 -17.41 8.50 -18.69
C SER A 67 -17.44 8.84 -17.19
N PRO A 68 -16.28 9.16 -16.58
CA PRO A 68 -16.22 9.44 -15.15
C PRO A 68 -16.95 10.73 -14.78
N THR A 69 -17.75 10.69 -13.72
CA THR A 69 -18.44 11.85 -13.15
C THR A 69 -17.70 12.45 -11.96
N ALA A 70 -16.92 11.64 -11.25
CA ALA A 70 -16.11 12.03 -10.10
C ALA A 70 -14.87 11.14 -10.01
N GLY A 71 -13.88 11.55 -9.22
CA GLY A 71 -12.67 10.79 -8.94
C GLY A 71 -12.53 10.42 -7.46
N LEU A 72 -12.08 9.21 -7.18
CA LEU A 72 -11.75 8.73 -5.86
C LEU A 72 -10.29 8.29 -5.81
N ILE A 73 -9.51 8.92 -4.94
CA ILE A 73 -8.16 8.48 -4.59
C ILE A 73 -8.28 7.62 -3.33
N PHE A 74 -7.99 6.34 -3.45
CA PHE A 74 -8.17 5.39 -2.36
C PHE A 74 -6.84 4.96 -1.78
N TYR A 75 -6.67 5.21 -0.48
CA TYR A 75 -5.53 4.76 0.30
C TYR A 75 -5.86 3.43 0.99
N PRO A 76 -5.17 2.34 0.66
CA PRO A 76 -5.41 1.05 1.29
C PRO A 76 -5.08 1.08 2.78
N GLY A 77 -5.77 0.25 3.55
CA GLY A 77 -5.48 0.05 4.97
C GLY A 77 -4.11 -0.60 5.18
N GLY A 78 -3.48 -0.31 6.33
CA GLY A 78 -2.20 -0.93 6.69
C GLY A 78 -2.32 -2.45 6.83
N LYS A 79 -1.29 -3.19 6.40
CA LYS A 79 -1.21 -4.66 6.45
C LYS A 79 -2.29 -5.40 5.64
N VAL A 80 -2.89 -4.76 4.66
CA VAL A 80 -3.81 -5.40 3.70
C VAL A 80 -3.22 -5.24 2.32
N GLU A 81 -3.24 -6.30 1.53
CA GLU A 81 -2.85 -6.21 0.14
C GLU A 81 -3.76 -5.20 -0.58
N ASN A 82 -3.16 -4.26 -1.31
CA ASN A 82 -3.92 -3.18 -1.95
C ASN A 82 -4.99 -3.72 -2.90
N THR A 83 -4.71 -4.80 -3.62
CA THR A 83 -5.64 -5.46 -4.55
C THR A 83 -6.86 -6.07 -3.86
N ALA A 84 -6.83 -6.30 -2.54
CA ALA A 84 -8.00 -6.77 -1.79
C ALA A 84 -9.19 -5.78 -1.84
N TYR A 85 -8.93 -4.52 -2.19
CA TYR A 85 -9.98 -3.50 -2.37
C TYR A 85 -10.50 -3.41 -3.80
N ALA A 86 -9.96 -4.20 -4.74
CA ALA A 86 -10.35 -4.17 -6.14
C ALA A 86 -11.85 -4.37 -6.39
N PRO A 87 -12.55 -5.31 -5.74
CA PRO A 87 -14.00 -5.46 -5.94
C PRO A 87 -14.78 -4.19 -5.62
N LEU A 88 -14.48 -3.56 -4.48
CA LEU A 88 -15.13 -2.31 -4.07
C LEU A 88 -14.87 -1.18 -5.08
N LEU A 89 -13.65 -1.05 -5.56
CA LEU A 89 -13.26 0.02 -6.47
C LEU A 89 -13.79 -0.22 -7.89
N HIS A 90 -13.92 -1.48 -8.27
CA HIS A 90 -14.54 -1.88 -9.52
C HIS A 90 -16.04 -1.55 -9.53
N ASP A 91 -16.78 -1.91 -8.46
CA ASP A 91 -18.19 -1.58 -8.31
C ASP A 91 -18.42 -0.05 -8.35
N LEU A 92 -17.55 0.74 -7.68
CA LEU A 92 -17.62 2.19 -7.73
C LEU A 92 -17.32 2.75 -9.12
N ALA A 93 -16.44 2.09 -9.88
CA ALA A 93 -16.16 2.49 -11.24
C ALA A 93 -17.32 2.15 -12.19
N GLU A 94 -18.06 1.06 -11.98
CA GLU A 94 -19.32 0.78 -12.69
C GLU A 94 -20.36 1.88 -12.44
N ASP A 95 -20.36 2.49 -11.25
CA ASP A 95 -21.23 3.63 -10.90
C ASP A 95 -20.72 4.98 -11.47
N GLY A 96 -19.65 4.97 -12.28
CA GLY A 96 -19.13 6.16 -12.94
C GLY A 96 -18.10 6.95 -12.14
N ILE A 97 -17.46 6.36 -11.15
CA ILE A 97 -16.40 6.98 -10.33
C ILE A 97 -15.04 6.47 -10.80
N LEU A 98 -14.17 7.38 -11.26
CA LEU A 98 -12.79 7.03 -11.56
C LEU A 98 -12.04 6.73 -10.25
N CYS A 99 -11.69 5.47 -10.01
CA CYS A 99 -11.01 5.07 -8.79
C CYS A 99 -9.51 4.86 -9.01
N VAL A 100 -8.68 5.50 -8.19
CA VAL A 100 -7.23 5.32 -8.19
C VAL A 100 -6.80 4.71 -6.86
N LEU A 101 -6.42 3.44 -6.90
CA LEU A 101 -5.88 2.72 -5.75
C LEU A 101 -4.39 2.98 -5.64
N VAL A 102 -4.00 3.71 -4.62
CA VAL A 102 -2.61 4.11 -4.42
C VAL A 102 -1.78 2.95 -3.87
N LYS A 103 -0.68 2.64 -4.55
CA LYS A 103 0.27 1.64 -4.06
C LYS A 103 1.17 2.24 -3.00
N MET A 104 1.15 1.65 -1.82
CA MET A 104 1.94 2.10 -0.68
C MET A 104 3.16 1.22 -0.48
N PRO A 105 4.36 1.79 -0.22
CA PRO A 105 5.53 1.02 0.17
C PRO A 105 5.22 0.18 1.43
N CYS A 106 5.55 -1.11 1.39
CA CYS A 106 5.31 -2.05 2.50
C CYS A 106 3.84 -2.11 2.97
N ASN A 107 2.86 -1.77 2.12
CA ASN A 107 1.45 -1.67 2.48
C ASN A 107 1.18 -0.72 3.67
N LEU A 108 1.97 0.34 3.79
CA LEU A 108 1.88 1.33 4.87
C LEU A 108 1.66 2.74 4.31
N ALA A 109 0.44 3.25 4.41
CA ALA A 109 0.05 4.58 3.92
C ALA A 109 0.86 5.75 4.53
N VAL A 110 1.46 5.53 5.70
CA VAL A 110 2.28 6.54 6.38
C VAL A 110 3.59 6.84 5.65
N LEU A 111 4.06 5.93 4.78
CA LEU A 111 5.36 6.07 4.09
C LEU A 111 5.30 6.96 2.85
N ASP A 112 4.11 7.19 2.28
CA ASP A 112 3.94 8.09 1.13
C ASP A 112 2.61 8.87 1.22
N ARG A 113 2.64 9.97 1.97
CA ARG A 113 1.46 10.82 2.19
C ARG A 113 1.08 11.66 0.98
N ASN A 114 2.05 11.93 0.10
CA ASN A 114 1.89 12.84 -1.03
C ASN A 114 1.63 12.09 -2.35
N ALA A 115 1.44 10.77 -2.29
CA ALA A 115 1.18 9.94 -3.47
C ALA A 115 -0.04 10.42 -4.28
N ALA A 116 -1.00 11.08 -3.63
CA ALA A 116 -2.22 11.59 -4.25
C ALA A 116 -2.04 12.92 -4.99
N ASP A 117 -1.02 13.72 -4.66
CA ASP A 117 -0.94 15.13 -5.09
C ASP A 117 -0.90 15.30 -6.62
N SER A 118 -0.30 14.36 -7.33
CA SER A 118 -0.17 14.40 -8.80
C SER A 118 -1.29 13.66 -9.55
N ILE A 119 -2.21 13.00 -8.86
CA ILE A 119 -3.26 12.18 -9.50
C ILE A 119 -4.29 13.05 -10.22
N PRO A 120 -4.88 14.10 -9.61
CA PRO A 120 -5.87 14.94 -10.28
C PRO A 120 -5.36 15.61 -11.56
N GLU A 121 -4.08 16.00 -11.59
CA GLU A 121 -3.49 16.65 -12.76
C GLU A 121 -3.42 15.73 -14.00
N ARG A 122 -3.46 14.41 -13.79
CA ARG A 122 -3.36 13.40 -14.85
C ARG A 122 -4.70 13.04 -15.47
N PHE A 123 -5.80 13.33 -14.78
CA PHE A 123 -7.18 13.03 -15.20
C PHE A 123 -7.99 14.32 -15.24
N SER A 124 -7.68 15.16 -16.22
CA SER A 124 -8.27 16.51 -16.37
C SER A 124 -9.76 16.49 -16.71
N GLU A 125 -10.29 15.34 -17.10
CA GLU A 125 -11.72 15.10 -17.34
C GLU A 125 -12.54 15.05 -16.05
N VAL A 126 -11.89 14.81 -14.90
CA VAL A 126 -12.52 14.73 -13.58
C VAL A 126 -12.23 16.00 -12.80
N THR A 127 -13.30 16.73 -12.42
CA THR A 127 -13.19 17.97 -11.65
C THR A 127 -13.34 17.77 -10.15
N ASP A 128 -14.17 16.82 -9.74
CA ASP A 128 -14.49 16.57 -8.34
C ASP A 128 -13.73 15.35 -7.84
N TRP A 129 -12.78 15.59 -6.93
CA TRP A 129 -11.94 14.53 -6.36
C TRP A 129 -12.23 14.31 -4.88
N TYR A 130 -12.35 13.05 -4.51
CA TYR A 130 -12.54 12.59 -3.15
C TYR A 130 -11.33 11.73 -2.72
N ILE A 131 -11.03 11.75 -1.43
CA ILE A 131 -10.00 10.88 -0.84
C ILE A 131 -10.70 9.92 0.11
N GLY A 132 -10.50 8.63 -0.13
CA GLY A 132 -10.99 7.54 0.71
C GLY A 132 -9.83 6.79 1.36
N SER A 133 -10.03 6.34 2.59
CA SER A 133 -9.12 5.41 3.26
C SER A 133 -9.90 4.50 4.19
N VAL A 134 -9.44 3.27 4.34
CA VAL A 134 -9.97 2.35 5.35
C VAL A 134 -9.01 2.31 6.53
N THR A 135 -9.48 2.76 7.68
CA THR A 135 -8.79 2.51 8.94
C THR A 135 -9.35 1.18 9.47
N PRO A 136 -8.55 0.13 9.65
CA PRO A 136 -9.04 -1.10 10.27
C PRO A 136 -9.60 -0.75 11.66
N PRO A 137 -10.75 -1.32 12.06
CA PRO A 137 -11.28 -1.09 13.39
C PRO A 137 -10.24 -1.54 14.41
N VAL A 138 -9.80 -0.61 15.25
CA VAL A 138 -8.95 -0.91 16.40
C VAL A 138 -9.81 -1.72 17.36
N GLY A 139 -9.66 -3.03 17.37
CA GLY A 139 -10.28 -3.88 18.37
C GLY A 139 -11.22 -4.98 17.86
N SER A 140 -10.73 -5.86 17.00
CA SER A 140 -11.31 -7.20 16.86
C SER A 140 -10.21 -8.26 16.87
N CYS A 141 -9.47 -8.29 17.99
CA CYS A 141 -8.81 -9.51 18.42
C CYS A 141 -9.78 -10.21 19.38
N LEU A 142 -10.58 -11.12 18.89
CA LEU A 142 -11.14 -12.23 19.65
C LEU A 142 -10.85 -13.52 18.92
#